data_38ef94bec5c26eb8e7fe49c6c2659fc2
#
_entry.id   38ef94bec5c26eb8e7fe49c6c2659fc2
#
_cell.length_a   1.000
_cell.length_b   1.000
_cell.length_c   1.000
_cell.angle_alpha   90.00
_cell.angle_beta   90.00
_cell.angle_gamma   90.00
#
_symmetry.space_group_name_H-M   'P 1'
#
loop_
_entity.id
_entity.type
_entity.pdbx_description
1 polymer ?
#
loop_
_entity_poly.entity_id
_entity_poly.type
_entity_poly.pdbx_seq_one_letter_code
_entity_poly.pdbx_strand_id
1 'polypeptide(L)'
;MSISIDNVFVKQFEADVHLAYQQMGTKLRSTIRSKSGVVGASTTFQKVGRGIASTKSRHGIVPVMNLNHEPVECILQDYYAGDWIDALDELKTNIDERRVVASAGAYALGRKTDELIVSAMNNATATVGDYSTGLTKDLILSAVEVLNTNDVPDDSRRFAVVGVHQWNELLSMDEFVCADYVGDASPLVNGYEARKWLGITWVLYNGLPVSSENRDCFIYHTSSVGHACGQEVKTDISWHGERAAHFISNSMSQGAVLIDDAGIVRVKCSDAK
;
A
#
# COMPACT_ATOMS: atom_id res chain seq x y z
N MET A 1 18.56 65.27 3.70
CA MET A 1 18.93 63.91 3.30
C MET A 1 17.91 62.98 3.92
N SER A 2 17.11 62.38 3.09
CA SER A 2 16.04 61.47 3.58
C SER A 2 16.66 60.14 3.96
N ILE A 3 16.59 59.79 5.25
CA ILE A 3 17.06 58.51 5.82
C ILE A 3 15.82 57.62 5.93
N SER A 4 15.30 57.13 4.83
CA SER A 4 14.16 56.24 4.88
C SER A 4 13.97 55.41 3.63
N ILE A 5 15.06 54.74 3.16
CA ILE A 5 14.96 53.80 2.06
C ILE A 5 15.22 52.35 2.54
N ASP A 6 15.41 52.14 3.84
CA ASP A 6 15.78 50.82 4.40
C ASP A 6 14.64 49.81 4.55
N ASN A 7 13.41 50.19 4.20
CA ASN A 7 12.24 49.30 4.48
C ASN A 7 11.45 48.85 3.25
N VAL A 8 11.97 49.00 2.06
CA VAL A 8 11.34 48.46 0.84
C VAL A 8 12.14 47.26 0.34
N PHE A 9 12.45 46.32 1.20
CA PHE A 9 12.83 45.00 0.71
C PHE A 9 11.55 44.25 0.38
N VAL A 10 11.19 44.26 -0.90
CA VAL A 10 10.20 43.33 -1.42
C VAL A 10 10.81 41.95 -1.29
N LYS A 11 10.33 41.14 -0.31
CA LYS A 11 10.69 39.74 -0.24
C LYS A 11 10.11 39.08 -1.49
N GLN A 12 10.98 38.71 -2.41
CA GLN A 12 10.60 37.86 -3.53
C GLN A 12 10.44 36.46 -2.97
N PHE A 13 9.21 35.95 -2.96
CA PHE A 13 8.97 34.54 -2.61
C PHE A 13 9.32 33.66 -3.80
N GLU A 14 9.92 32.53 -3.49
CA GLU A 14 10.21 31.50 -4.48
C GLU A 14 8.89 30.98 -5.06
N ALA A 15 8.81 30.84 -6.38
CA ALA A 15 7.59 30.37 -7.06
C ALA A 15 7.37 28.86 -6.88
N ASP A 16 8.44 28.13 -6.54
CA ASP A 16 8.38 26.69 -6.32
C ASP A 16 8.21 26.37 -4.83
N VAL A 17 7.10 25.74 -4.50
CA VAL A 17 6.82 25.24 -3.15
C VAL A 17 7.41 23.85 -2.98
N HIS A 18 8.36 23.74 -2.07
CA HIS A 18 8.81 22.43 -1.63
C HIS A 18 7.77 21.82 -0.67
N LEU A 19 6.99 20.85 -1.16
CA LEU A 19 6.18 20.02 -0.28
C LEU A 19 7.11 19.18 0.60
N ALA A 20 6.82 19.15 1.90
CA ALA A 20 7.56 18.29 2.82
C ALA A 20 7.62 16.85 2.28
N TYR A 21 8.75 16.17 2.47
CA TYR A 21 8.92 14.81 2.01
C TYR A 21 7.81 13.91 2.54
N GLN A 22 7.03 13.38 1.63
CA GLN A 22 5.91 12.49 1.93
C GLN A 22 5.73 11.47 0.81
N GLN A 23 5.10 10.36 1.13
CA GLN A 23 4.75 9.39 0.11
C GLN A 23 3.72 9.99 -0.86
N MET A 24 4.07 9.97 -2.14
CA MET A 24 3.22 10.45 -3.23
C MET A 24 2.35 9.29 -3.75
N GLY A 25 1.06 9.32 -3.41
CA GLY A 25 0.11 8.30 -3.85
C GLY A 25 0.22 6.96 -3.09
N THR A 26 -0.31 5.91 -3.69
CA THR A 26 -0.33 4.55 -3.15
C THR A 26 0.81 3.70 -3.72
N LYS A 27 1.44 2.88 -2.88
CA LYS A 27 2.47 1.91 -3.28
C LYS A 27 1.94 0.48 -3.38
N LEU A 28 0.93 0.14 -2.58
CA LEU A 28 0.47 -1.23 -2.41
C LEU A 28 -0.70 -1.60 -3.31
N ARG A 29 -1.47 -0.63 -3.80
CA ARG A 29 -2.66 -0.88 -4.62
C ARG A 29 -2.39 -1.73 -5.87
N SER A 30 -1.23 -1.56 -6.50
CA SER A 30 -0.82 -2.33 -7.69
C SER A 30 -0.44 -3.79 -7.39
N THR A 31 -0.17 -4.12 -6.13
CA THR A 31 0.27 -5.46 -5.71
C THR A 31 -0.86 -6.39 -5.31
N ILE A 32 -2.08 -5.88 -5.23
CA ILE A 32 -3.27 -6.58 -4.77
C ILE A 32 -4.38 -6.60 -5.81
N ARG A 33 -5.42 -7.38 -5.57
CA ARG A 33 -6.61 -7.42 -6.43
C ARG A 33 -7.45 -6.16 -6.24
N SER A 34 -7.53 -5.32 -7.26
CA SER A 34 -8.31 -4.06 -7.23
C SER A 34 -9.59 -4.16 -8.04
N LYS A 35 -10.67 -3.55 -7.53
CA LYS A 35 -11.94 -3.38 -8.23
C LYS A 35 -12.34 -1.90 -8.15
N SER A 36 -12.39 -1.22 -9.30
CA SER A 36 -12.77 0.19 -9.40
C SER A 36 -14.21 0.35 -9.91
N GLY A 37 -14.80 1.54 -9.69
CA GLY A 37 -16.11 1.86 -10.18
C GLY A 37 -17.24 1.07 -9.51
N VAL A 38 -17.07 0.75 -8.22
CA VAL A 38 -18.09 0.06 -7.43
C VAL A 38 -19.24 1.02 -7.16
N VAL A 39 -20.46 0.58 -7.49
CA VAL A 39 -21.70 1.31 -7.19
C VAL A 39 -22.37 0.65 -5.99
N GLY A 40 -22.60 1.42 -4.93
CA GLY A 40 -23.19 0.95 -3.67
C GLY A 40 -22.22 1.04 -2.48
N ALA A 41 -22.71 0.71 -1.29
CA ALA A 41 -21.97 0.79 -0.04
C ALA A 41 -20.96 -0.35 0.17
N SER A 42 -21.08 -1.43 -0.58
CA SER A 42 -20.20 -2.59 -0.49
C SER A 42 -20.06 -3.32 -1.82
N THR A 43 -19.05 -4.17 -1.93
CA THR A 43 -18.89 -5.11 -3.05
C THR A 43 -18.39 -6.44 -2.53
N THR A 44 -18.62 -7.50 -3.29
CA THR A 44 -18.16 -8.84 -2.90
C THR A 44 -17.00 -9.30 -3.79
N PHE A 45 -16.02 -9.90 -3.15
CA PHE A 45 -14.98 -10.70 -3.79
C PHE A 45 -15.34 -12.17 -3.65
N GLN A 46 -15.25 -12.95 -4.74
CA GLN A 46 -15.57 -14.36 -4.73
C GLN A 46 -14.32 -15.20 -4.43
N LYS A 47 -14.41 -16.06 -3.42
CA LYS A 47 -13.47 -17.14 -3.12
C LYS A 47 -14.15 -18.46 -3.47
N VAL A 48 -13.46 -19.31 -4.21
CA VAL A 48 -13.97 -20.64 -4.60
C VAL A 48 -13.09 -21.69 -3.97
N GLY A 49 -13.70 -22.64 -3.28
CA GLY A 49 -13.01 -23.74 -2.62
C GLY A 49 -12.35 -24.71 -3.60
N ARG A 50 -11.54 -25.63 -3.05
CA ARG A 50 -10.86 -26.67 -3.83
C ARG A 50 -11.85 -27.72 -4.29
N GLY A 51 -11.76 -28.13 -5.57
CA GLY A 51 -12.49 -29.25 -6.10
C GLY A 51 -11.66 -30.53 -6.09
N ILE A 52 -12.33 -31.66 -5.90
CA ILE A 52 -11.72 -32.99 -5.94
C ILE A 52 -12.22 -33.72 -7.17
N ALA A 53 -11.30 -34.23 -7.99
CA ALA A 53 -11.63 -35.07 -9.13
C ALA A 53 -12.02 -36.48 -8.65
N SER A 54 -13.09 -37.00 -9.22
CA SER A 54 -13.60 -38.36 -8.92
C SER A 54 -13.62 -39.19 -10.19
N THR A 55 -13.41 -40.50 -10.05
CA THR A 55 -13.55 -41.46 -11.14
C THR A 55 -15.01 -41.88 -11.31
N LYS A 56 -15.41 -42.14 -12.56
CA LYS A 56 -16.71 -42.74 -12.85
C LYS A 56 -16.56 -44.10 -13.55
N SER A 57 -17.52 -44.98 -13.34
CA SER A 57 -17.60 -46.24 -14.07
C SER A 57 -17.96 -46.00 -15.55
N ARG A 58 -17.67 -46.99 -16.42
CA ARG A 58 -18.10 -46.97 -17.82
C ARG A 58 -19.63 -46.87 -17.88
N HIS A 59 -20.17 -45.86 -18.57
CA HIS A 59 -21.60 -45.55 -18.64
C HIS A 59 -22.25 -45.02 -17.33
N GLY A 60 -21.49 -44.81 -16.26
CA GLY A 60 -21.98 -44.19 -15.04
C GLY A 60 -22.22 -42.68 -15.16
N ILE A 61 -22.92 -42.06 -14.21
CA ILE A 61 -23.15 -40.65 -14.11
C ILE A 61 -21.83 -39.95 -13.68
N VAL A 62 -21.54 -38.79 -14.23
CA VAL A 62 -20.38 -37.98 -13.81
C VAL A 62 -20.60 -37.48 -12.39
N PRO A 63 -19.68 -37.72 -11.45
CA PRO A 63 -19.80 -37.20 -10.08
C PRO A 63 -19.77 -35.68 -10.06
N VAL A 64 -20.59 -35.08 -9.21
CA VAL A 64 -20.63 -33.59 -9.04
C VAL A 64 -19.56 -33.19 -8.04
N MET A 65 -18.77 -32.19 -8.38
CA MET A 65 -17.64 -31.71 -7.57
C MET A 65 -18.04 -30.78 -6.41
N ASN A 66 -19.26 -30.24 -6.41
CA ASN A 66 -19.82 -29.38 -5.34
C ASN A 66 -18.81 -28.35 -4.79
N LEU A 67 -18.38 -27.40 -5.64
CA LEU A 67 -17.49 -26.34 -5.22
C LEU A 67 -18.18 -25.39 -4.22
N ASN A 68 -17.51 -25.12 -3.11
CA ASN A 68 -17.96 -24.11 -2.15
C ASN A 68 -17.63 -22.72 -2.68
N HIS A 69 -18.61 -21.83 -2.74
CA HIS A 69 -18.44 -20.43 -3.11
C HIS A 69 -18.64 -19.56 -1.87
N GLU A 70 -17.60 -18.84 -1.47
CA GLU A 70 -17.61 -17.93 -0.34
C GLU A 70 -17.52 -16.48 -0.83
N PRO A 71 -18.60 -15.68 -0.68
CA PRO A 71 -18.51 -14.26 -0.94
C PRO A 71 -17.86 -13.55 0.25
N VAL A 72 -16.80 -12.79 -0.01
CA VAL A 72 -16.16 -11.94 0.99
C VAL A 72 -16.57 -10.49 0.72
N GLU A 73 -17.29 -9.89 1.65
CA GLU A 73 -17.80 -8.54 1.52
C GLU A 73 -16.73 -7.51 1.86
N CYS A 74 -16.58 -6.51 0.99
CA CYS A 74 -15.74 -5.33 1.20
C CYS A 74 -16.64 -4.09 1.31
N ILE A 75 -16.68 -3.49 2.47
CA ILE A 75 -17.45 -2.29 2.76
C ILE A 75 -16.62 -1.07 2.36
N LEU A 76 -17.24 -0.15 1.60
CA LEU A 76 -16.63 1.11 1.24
C LEU A 76 -16.90 2.16 2.32
N GLN A 77 -15.89 3.01 2.55
CA GLN A 77 -15.98 4.18 3.42
C GLN A 77 -15.52 5.41 2.67
N ASP A 78 -16.11 6.54 3.00
CA ASP A 78 -15.80 7.81 2.36
C ASP A 78 -14.72 8.55 3.16
N TYR A 79 -13.65 8.93 2.48
CA TYR A 79 -12.53 9.65 3.05
C TYR A 79 -12.41 11.02 2.42
N TYR A 80 -12.18 12.02 3.26
CA TYR A 80 -12.06 13.41 2.85
C TYR A 80 -10.74 13.99 3.35
N ALA A 81 -10.11 14.81 2.50
CA ALA A 81 -8.96 15.61 2.86
C ALA A 81 -9.15 17.00 2.28
N GLY A 82 -9.43 17.99 3.14
CA GLY A 82 -9.70 19.35 2.67
C GLY A 82 -9.11 20.40 3.60
N ASP A 83 -8.85 21.58 3.03
CA ASP A 83 -8.33 22.73 3.77
C ASP A 83 -8.89 24.05 3.23
N TRP A 84 -8.77 25.10 4.02
CA TRP A 84 -9.23 26.46 3.72
C TRP A 84 -8.08 27.33 3.26
N ILE A 85 -8.31 28.14 2.22
CA ILE A 85 -7.38 29.17 1.78
C ILE A 85 -8.09 30.51 1.80
N ASP A 86 -7.59 31.42 2.62
CA ASP A 86 -8.12 32.78 2.72
C ASP A 86 -7.74 33.59 1.46
N ALA A 87 -8.69 34.35 0.92
CA ALA A 87 -8.49 35.15 -0.28
C ALA A 87 -7.44 36.25 -0.10
N LEU A 88 -7.28 36.80 1.10
CA LEU A 88 -6.27 37.83 1.36
C LEU A 88 -4.87 37.23 1.53
N ASP A 89 -4.76 35.99 1.97
CA ASP A 89 -3.49 35.30 2.09
C ASP A 89 -2.98 34.87 0.69
N GLU A 90 -3.88 34.44 -0.20
CA GLU A 90 -3.55 34.17 -1.60
C GLU A 90 -2.95 35.38 -2.34
N LEU A 91 -3.42 36.60 -1.98
CA LEU A 91 -2.87 37.82 -2.55
C LEU A 91 -1.46 38.21 -2.02
N LYS A 92 -1.10 37.68 -0.85
CA LYS A 92 0.22 37.95 -0.22
C LYS A 92 1.26 36.93 -0.62
N THR A 93 0.84 35.77 -1.06
CA THR A 93 1.74 34.69 -1.50
C THR A 93 1.80 34.68 -3.02
N ASN A 94 3.01 34.53 -3.58
CA ASN A 94 3.22 34.38 -5.04
C ASN A 94 3.14 32.92 -5.48
N ILE A 95 2.41 32.08 -4.72
CA ILE A 95 2.34 30.64 -4.86
C ILE A 95 0.91 30.23 -5.16
N ASP A 96 0.72 29.26 -6.05
CA ASP A 96 -0.59 28.65 -6.29
C ASP A 96 -0.93 27.68 -5.13
N GLU A 97 -1.34 28.24 -3.99
CA GLU A 97 -1.69 27.50 -2.79
C GLU A 97 -2.81 26.47 -3.04
N ARG A 98 -3.74 26.77 -3.95
CA ARG A 98 -4.84 25.85 -4.30
C ARG A 98 -4.31 24.54 -4.85
N ARG A 99 -3.31 24.61 -5.76
CA ARG A 99 -2.68 23.43 -6.34
C ARG A 99 -1.89 22.64 -5.31
N VAL A 100 -1.20 23.33 -4.40
CA VAL A 100 -0.42 22.71 -3.33
C VAL A 100 -1.33 21.91 -2.39
N VAL A 101 -2.41 22.53 -1.91
CA VAL A 101 -3.38 21.88 -1.01
C VAL A 101 -4.09 20.73 -1.71
N ALA A 102 -4.49 20.89 -2.98
CA ALA A 102 -5.10 19.83 -3.76
C ALA A 102 -4.16 18.60 -3.90
N SER A 103 -2.88 18.84 -4.18
CA SER A 103 -1.88 17.76 -4.29
C SER A 103 -1.63 17.08 -2.95
N ALA A 104 -1.49 17.85 -1.87
CA ALA A 104 -1.28 17.33 -0.53
C ALA A 104 -2.45 16.44 -0.06
N GLY A 105 -3.69 16.87 -0.35
CA GLY A 105 -4.88 16.11 -0.05
C GLY A 105 -4.98 14.81 -0.86
N ALA A 106 -4.63 14.84 -2.15
CA ALA A 106 -4.58 13.63 -2.98
C ALA A 106 -3.54 12.62 -2.46
N TYR A 107 -2.37 13.10 -2.03
CA TYR A 107 -1.34 12.23 -1.42
C TYR A 107 -1.80 11.64 -0.09
N ALA A 108 -2.52 12.41 0.72
CA ALA A 108 -3.09 11.93 1.98
C ALA A 108 -4.08 10.77 1.74
N LEU A 109 -4.96 10.89 0.74
CA LEU A 109 -5.89 9.83 0.35
C LEU A 109 -5.16 8.59 -0.19
N GLY A 110 -4.08 8.77 -0.95
CA GLY A 110 -3.23 7.66 -1.41
C GLY A 110 -2.57 6.90 -0.26
N ARG A 111 -2.05 7.62 0.76
CA ARG A 111 -1.52 6.99 1.98
C ARG A 111 -2.60 6.23 2.76
N LYS A 112 -3.82 6.80 2.80
CA LYS A 112 -4.97 6.12 3.43
C LYS A 112 -5.33 4.81 2.74
N THR A 113 -5.21 4.75 1.41
CA THR A 113 -5.37 3.49 0.65
C THR A 113 -4.42 2.42 1.15
N ASP A 114 -3.13 2.74 1.28
CA ASP A 114 -2.12 1.78 1.74
C ASP A 114 -2.37 1.37 3.20
N GLU A 115 -2.77 2.30 4.06
CA GLU A 115 -3.14 2.01 5.46
C GLU A 115 -4.29 1.01 5.55
N LEU A 116 -5.33 1.17 4.72
CA LEU A 116 -6.47 0.23 4.67
C LEU A 116 -6.03 -1.15 4.20
N ILE A 117 -5.15 -1.22 3.20
CA ILE A 117 -4.61 -2.48 2.70
C ILE A 117 -3.83 -3.20 3.80
N VAL A 118 -2.94 -2.48 4.50
CA VAL A 118 -2.16 -3.05 5.61
C VAL A 118 -3.06 -3.46 6.78
N SER A 119 -4.10 -2.68 7.08
CA SER A 119 -5.10 -3.03 8.09
C SER A 119 -5.84 -4.33 7.74
N ALA A 120 -6.17 -4.54 6.45
CA ALA A 120 -6.76 -5.80 5.98
C ALA A 120 -5.76 -6.96 6.11
N MET A 121 -4.47 -6.74 5.80
CA MET A 121 -3.40 -7.74 5.94
C MET A 121 -3.16 -8.15 7.40
N ASN A 122 -3.36 -7.24 8.35
CA ASN A 122 -3.21 -7.51 9.78
C ASN A 122 -4.20 -8.56 10.32
N ASN A 123 -5.29 -8.83 9.59
CA ASN A 123 -6.23 -9.88 9.94
C ASN A 123 -5.72 -11.29 9.58
N ALA A 124 -4.53 -11.41 8.97
CA ALA A 124 -3.90 -12.68 8.65
C ALA A 124 -3.60 -13.49 9.91
N THR A 125 -3.99 -14.77 9.90
CA THR A 125 -3.79 -15.70 11.03
C THR A 125 -2.43 -16.37 10.96
N ALA A 126 -1.91 -16.66 9.75
CA ALA A 126 -0.61 -17.27 9.56
C ALA A 126 0.51 -16.30 9.96
N THR A 127 1.32 -16.70 10.94
CA THR A 127 2.42 -15.88 11.47
C THR A 127 3.71 -16.69 11.54
N VAL A 128 4.83 -16.04 11.21
CA VAL A 128 6.20 -16.59 11.32
C VAL A 128 7.06 -15.59 12.08
N GLY A 129 7.93 -16.11 12.98
CA GLY A 129 8.76 -15.28 13.85
C GLY A 129 8.08 -14.87 15.17
N ASP A 130 8.86 -14.31 16.06
CA ASP A 130 8.47 -13.98 17.45
C ASP A 130 9.01 -12.62 17.92
N TYR A 131 9.47 -11.78 16.99
CA TYR A 131 10.15 -10.49 17.26
C TYR A 131 11.50 -10.59 18.00
N SER A 132 12.09 -11.77 18.09
CA SER A 132 13.40 -11.93 18.72
C SER A 132 14.56 -11.55 17.81
N THR A 133 14.35 -11.61 16.51
CA THR A 133 15.35 -11.36 15.48
C THR A 133 14.81 -10.41 14.42
N GLY A 134 15.71 -9.76 13.67
CA GLY A 134 15.36 -9.05 12.44
C GLY A 134 14.93 -10.00 11.32
N LEU A 135 14.81 -9.49 10.11
CA LEU A 135 14.43 -10.31 8.94
C LEU A 135 15.63 -11.17 8.50
N THR A 136 15.58 -12.45 8.84
CA THR A 136 16.60 -13.43 8.46
C THR A 136 16.17 -14.27 7.28
N LYS A 137 17.14 -14.89 6.59
CA LYS A 137 16.89 -15.84 5.50
C LYS A 137 15.98 -17.00 5.94
N ASP A 138 16.19 -17.52 7.15
CA ASP A 138 15.41 -18.64 7.68
C ASP A 138 13.96 -18.27 7.91
N LEU A 139 13.68 -17.04 8.38
CA LEU A 139 12.31 -16.53 8.51
C LEU A 139 11.62 -16.39 7.16
N ILE A 140 12.35 -15.92 6.14
CA ILE A 140 11.81 -15.81 4.78
C ILE A 140 11.49 -17.18 4.21
N LEU A 141 12.40 -18.15 4.36
CA LEU A 141 12.17 -19.52 3.88
C LEU A 141 10.98 -20.18 4.61
N SER A 142 10.86 -19.98 5.92
CA SER A 142 9.71 -20.46 6.69
C SER A 142 8.39 -19.85 6.23
N ALA A 143 8.38 -18.55 5.90
CA ALA A 143 7.17 -17.90 5.36
C ALA A 143 6.81 -18.43 3.96
N VAL A 144 7.81 -18.67 3.11
CA VAL A 144 7.60 -19.31 1.79
C VAL A 144 7.10 -20.75 1.94
N GLU A 145 7.61 -21.49 2.91
CA GLU A 145 7.15 -22.85 3.22
C GLU A 145 5.66 -22.86 3.59
N VAL A 146 5.20 -21.93 4.43
CA VAL A 146 3.77 -21.81 4.77
C VAL A 146 2.92 -21.56 3.53
N LEU A 147 3.34 -20.64 2.62
CA LEU A 147 2.62 -20.38 1.38
C LEU A 147 2.58 -21.62 0.47
N ASN A 148 3.69 -22.34 0.35
CA ASN A 148 3.79 -23.54 -0.49
C ASN A 148 2.97 -24.69 0.11
N THR A 149 2.94 -24.84 1.44
CA THR A 149 2.11 -25.82 2.13
C THR A 149 0.62 -25.59 1.88
N ASN A 150 0.23 -24.33 1.72
CA ASN A 150 -1.14 -23.96 1.37
C ASN A 150 -1.42 -24.00 -0.14
N ASP A 151 -0.49 -24.52 -0.97
CA ASP A 151 -0.57 -24.57 -2.44
C ASP A 151 -0.84 -23.19 -3.08
N VAL A 152 -0.32 -22.12 -2.50
CA VAL A 152 -0.41 -20.77 -3.10
C VAL A 152 0.40 -20.74 -4.39
N PRO A 153 -0.17 -20.27 -5.53
CA PRO A 153 0.54 -20.26 -6.80
C PRO A 153 1.86 -19.49 -6.76
N ASP A 154 2.88 -20.04 -7.42
CA ASP A 154 4.16 -19.35 -7.68
C ASP A 154 4.19 -18.88 -9.15
N ASP A 155 3.36 -17.88 -9.45
CA ASP A 155 3.15 -17.30 -10.78
C ASP A 155 3.80 -15.91 -10.92
N SER A 156 4.81 -15.63 -10.10
CA SER A 156 5.46 -14.30 -10.00
C SER A 156 4.54 -13.18 -9.49
N ARG A 157 3.40 -13.52 -8.88
CA ARG A 157 2.47 -12.58 -8.25
C ARG A 157 2.51 -12.63 -6.72
N ARG A 158 3.61 -13.14 -6.18
CA ARG A 158 3.90 -13.05 -4.76
C ARG A 158 4.62 -11.75 -4.46
N PHE A 159 4.17 -11.05 -3.44
CA PHE A 159 4.73 -9.78 -2.99
C PHE A 159 5.14 -9.87 -1.53
N ALA A 160 6.20 -9.15 -1.19
CA ALA A 160 6.62 -8.94 0.18
C ALA A 160 6.68 -7.44 0.47
N VAL A 161 6.06 -7.03 1.57
CA VAL A 161 6.10 -5.64 2.05
C VAL A 161 6.90 -5.60 3.32
N VAL A 162 7.99 -4.82 3.29
CA VAL A 162 8.98 -4.74 4.38
C VAL A 162 9.27 -3.30 4.76
N GLY A 163 9.68 -3.09 6.01
CA GLY A 163 10.13 -1.80 6.51
C GLY A 163 11.57 -1.48 6.12
N VAL A 164 12.03 -0.27 6.47
CA VAL A 164 13.39 0.20 6.15
C VAL A 164 14.48 -0.66 6.81
N HIS A 165 14.29 -1.04 8.08
CA HIS A 165 15.26 -1.86 8.79
C HIS A 165 15.41 -3.23 8.13
N GLN A 166 14.28 -3.89 7.84
CA GLN A 166 14.25 -5.20 7.18
C GLN A 166 14.78 -5.11 5.74
N TRP A 167 14.60 -3.99 5.06
CA TRP A 167 15.20 -3.75 3.76
C TRP A 167 16.74 -3.70 3.84
N ASN A 168 17.29 -3.02 4.85
CA ASN A 168 18.74 -3.00 5.08
C ASN A 168 19.28 -4.39 5.43
N GLU A 169 18.52 -5.18 6.18
CA GLU A 169 18.87 -6.59 6.49
C GLU A 169 18.90 -7.44 5.21
N LEU A 170 17.93 -7.26 4.30
CA LEU A 170 17.94 -7.90 2.97
C LEU A 170 19.19 -7.51 2.16
N LEU A 171 19.57 -6.23 2.19
CA LEU A 171 20.79 -5.76 1.52
C LEU A 171 22.09 -6.30 2.16
N SER A 172 22.02 -6.83 3.37
CA SER A 172 23.15 -7.46 4.05
C SER A 172 23.28 -8.96 3.73
N MET A 173 22.29 -9.54 3.02
CA MET A 173 22.32 -10.95 2.62
C MET A 173 23.03 -11.08 1.26
N ASP A 174 24.11 -11.86 1.22
CA ASP A 174 24.89 -12.07 0.00
C ASP A 174 24.04 -12.61 -1.15
N GLU A 175 23.13 -13.52 -0.89
CA GLU A 175 22.25 -14.12 -1.90
C GLU A 175 21.22 -13.14 -2.50
N PHE A 176 20.93 -12.05 -1.78
CA PHE A 176 20.06 -10.99 -2.27
C PHE A 176 20.82 -9.97 -3.12
N VAL A 177 22.11 -9.79 -2.90
CA VAL A 177 22.90 -8.68 -3.46
C VAL A 177 23.90 -9.12 -4.52
N CYS A 178 24.52 -10.30 -4.38
CA CYS A 178 25.59 -10.74 -5.28
C CYS A 178 25.10 -10.96 -6.72
N ALA A 179 25.80 -10.36 -7.67
CA ALA A 179 25.53 -10.50 -9.11
C ALA A 179 25.62 -11.96 -9.59
N ASP A 180 26.46 -12.80 -8.97
CA ASP A 180 26.60 -14.22 -9.28
C ASP A 180 25.31 -15.02 -9.04
N TYR A 181 24.48 -14.59 -8.08
CA TYR A 181 23.20 -15.21 -7.78
C TYR A 181 22.02 -14.56 -8.49
N VAL A 182 22.15 -13.31 -8.93
CA VAL A 182 21.03 -12.44 -9.30
C VAL A 182 21.15 -11.88 -10.72
N GLY A 183 22.35 -11.96 -11.35
CA GLY A 183 22.64 -11.32 -12.63
C GLY A 183 22.99 -9.82 -12.51
N ASP A 184 23.06 -9.12 -13.65
CA ASP A 184 23.61 -7.76 -13.75
C ASP A 184 22.85 -6.64 -12.97
N ALA A 185 21.69 -6.92 -12.42
CA ALA A 185 20.87 -5.93 -11.71
C ALA A 185 21.14 -5.93 -10.20
N SER A 186 22.29 -5.45 -9.74
CA SER A 186 22.59 -5.33 -8.30
C SER A 186 21.81 -4.17 -7.67
N PRO A 187 21.08 -4.37 -6.54
CA PRO A 187 20.33 -3.32 -5.85
C PRO A 187 21.22 -2.27 -5.21
N LEU A 188 22.48 -2.58 -4.92
CA LEU A 188 23.45 -1.62 -4.39
C LEU A 188 23.82 -0.54 -5.40
N VAL A 189 23.67 -0.82 -6.71
CA VAL A 189 24.00 0.12 -7.79
C VAL A 189 22.79 0.98 -8.17
N ASN A 190 21.59 0.37 -8.21
CA ASN A 190 20.38 1.02 -8.73
C ASN A 190 19.51 1.66 -7.64
N GLY A 191 19.90 1.56 -6.37
CA GLY A 191 19.11 2.05 -5.25
C GLY A 191 17.85 1.24 -5.01
N TYR A 192 16.78 1.94 -4.56
CA TYR A 192 15.50 1.30 -4.29
C TYR A 192 14.70 1.07 -5.57
N GLU A 193 14.70 -0.14 -6.08
CA GLU A 193 13.73 -0.65 -7.04
C GLU A 193 13.05 -1.90 -6.46
N ALA A 194 11.74 -2.07 -6.74
CA ALA A 194 11.03 -3.29 -6.36
C ALA A 194 11.69 -4.49 -7.03
N ARG A 195 12.29 -5.39 -6.23
CA ARG A 195 13.13 -6.46 -6.71
C ARG A 195 12.46 -7.81 -6.59
N LYS A 196 12.75 -8.71 -7.55
CA LYS A 196 12.36 -10.12 -7.46
C LYS A 196 13.48 -10.96 -6.86
N TRP A 197 13.17 -11.66 -5.79
CA TRP A 197 14.02 -12.67 -5.18
C TRP A 197 13.15 -13.80 -4.61
N LEU A 198 13.54 -15.05 -4.79
CA LEU A 198 12.74 -16.25 -4.43
C LEU A 198 11.32 -16.25 -5.06
N GLY A 199 11.16 -15.73 -6.28
CA GLY A 199 9.84 -15.62 -6.92
C GLY A 199 8.96 -14.52 -6.36
N ILE A 200 9.42 -13.76 -5.34
CA ILE A 200 8.70 -12.73 -4.62
C ILE A 200 9.18 -11.35 -5.06
N THR A 201 8.26 -10.42 -5.29
CA THR A 201 8.58 -9.00 -5.53
C THR A 201 8.58 -8.25 -4.20
N TRP A 202 9.73 -7.70 -3.84
CA TRP A 202 9.94 -6.98 -2.57
C TRP A 202 9.63 -5.51 -2.70
N VAL A 203 8.80 -4.98 -1.80
CA VAL A 203 8.35 -3.59 -1.80
C VAL A 203 8.67 -2.95 -0.46
N LEU A 204 9.38 -1.82 -0.48
CA LEU A 204 9.64 -1.02 0.72
C LEU A 204 8.45 -0.13 1.06
N TYR A 205 7.92 -0.28 2.26
CA TYR A 205 6.83 0.55 2.76
C TYR A 205 7.01 0.88 4.25
N ASN A 206 7.01 2.19 4.58
CA ASN A 206 7.28 2.65 5.93
C ASN A 206 6.05 2.66 6.85
N GLY A 207 4.84 2.60 6.29
CA GLY A 207 3.57 2.63 7.04
C GLY A 207 3.15 1.28 7.61
N LEU A 208 4.06 0.30 7.73
CA LEU A 208 3.78 -0.97 8.38
C LEU A 208 3.55 -0.78 9.88
N PRO A 209 2.70 -1.63 10.50
CA PRO A 209 2.47 -1.58 11.94
C PRO A 209 3.76 -1.76 12.74
N VAL A 210 3.97 -0.85 13.67
CA VAL A 210 5.12 -0.87 14.59
C VAL A 210 4.60 -0.77 16.00
N SER A 211 5.09 -1.64 16.88
CA SER A 211 4.82 -1.57 18.31
C SER A 211 6.16 -1.63 19.06
N SER A 212 6.61 -0.49 19.54
CA SER A 212 7.94 -0.31 20.12
C SER A 212 9.05 -0.67 19.12
N GLU A 213 9.73 -1.76 19.30
CA GLU A 213 10.80 -2.29 18.44
C GLU A 213 10.32 -3.46 17.55
N ASN A 214 9.03 -3.76 17.55
CA ASN A 214 8.44 -4.87 16.83
C ASN A 214 7.77 -4.35 15.55
N ARG A 215 8.06 -4.98 14.42
CA ARG A 215 7.48 -4.66 13.12
C ARG A 215 6.87 -5.88 12.47
N ASP A 216 5.66 -5.70 11.95
CA ASP A 216 5.00 -6.70 11.13
C ASP A 216 5.29 -6.47 9.65
N CYS A 217 5.91 -7.46 9.00
CA CYS A 217 6.08 -7.53 7.56
C CYS A 217 5.10 -8.56 6.99
N PHE A 218 4.79 -8.44 5.71
CA PHE A 218 3.81 -9.34 5.07
C PHE A 218 4.38 -9.92 3.79
N ILE A 219 4.18 -11.24 3.61
CA ILE A 219 4.43 -11.94 2.35
C ILE A 219 3.10 -12.52 1.90
N TYR A 220 2.65 -12.17 0.70
CA TYR A 220 1.32 -12.53 0.23
C TYR A 220 1.26 -12.71 -1.29
N HIS A 221 0.21 -13.36 -1.74
CA HIS A 221 -0.15 -13.46 -3.14
C HIS A 221 -1.20 -12.39 -3.50
N THR A 222 -1.15 -11.83 -4.71
CA THR A 222 -2.05 -10.76 -5.19
C THR A 222 -3.54 -11.06 -4.95
N SER A 223 -3.96 -12.32 -5.04
CA SER A 223 -5.37 -12.71 -4.88
C SER A 223 -5.85 -12.71 -3.44
N SER A 224 -4.94 -12.66 -2.44
CA SER A 224 -5.28 -12.80 -1.01
C SER A 224 -5.95 -11.56 -0.44
N VAL A 225 -5.65 -10.38 -0.98
CA VAL A 225 -6.17 -9.11 -0.50
C VAL A 225 -6.92 -8.41 -1.62
N GLY A 226 -8.09 -7.86 -1.30
CA GLY A 226 -8.93 -7.08 -2.20
C GLY A 226 -9.02 -5.62 -1.78
N HIS A 227 -8.93 -4.73 -2.74
CA HIS A 227 -9.23 -3.32 -2.59
C HIS A 227 -10.39 -2.94 -3.51
N ALA A 228 -11.39 -2.28 -2.97
CA ALA A 228 -12.53 -1.78 -3.71
C ALA A 228 -12.53 -0.25 -3.69
N CYS A 229 -12.79 0.36 -4.84
CA CYS A 229 -12.89 1.79 -5.00
C CYS A 229 -14.21 2.13 -5.70
N GLY A 230 -15.06 2.88 -5.03
CA GLY A 230 -16.30 3.41 -5.61
C GLY A 230 -16.04 4.68 -6.41
N GLN A 231 -15.33 5.61 -5.80
CA GLN A 231 -14.92 6.86 -6.42
C GLN A 231 -13.42 7.07 -6.24
N GLU A 232 -12.71 7.27 -7.33
CA GLU A 232 -11.31 7.71 -7.32
C GLU A 232 -11.21 9.14 -6.75
N VAL A 233 -9.99 9.59 -6.46
CA VAL A 233 -9.76 10.92 -5.92
C VAL A 233 -10.42 11.98 -6.80
N LYS A 234 -11.37 12.71 -6.22
CA LYS A 234 -12.05 13.85 -6.84
C LYS A 234 -11.74 15.09 -6.02
N THR A 235 -11.17 16.09 -6.68
CA THR A 235 -10.92 17.41 -6.09
C THR A 235 -12.05 18.36 -6.45
N ASP A 236 -12.57 19.07 -5.45
CA ASP A 236 -13.54 20.14 -5.59
C ASP A 236 -13.00 21.42 -4.95
N ILE A 237 -13.16 22.54 -5.62
CA ILE A 237 -12.74 23.87 -5.14
C ILE A 237 -13.96 24.77 -5.13
N SER A 238 -14.41 25.16 -3.95
CA SER A 238 -15.60 25.97 -3.75
C SER A 238 -15.28 27.28 -3.03
N TRP A 239 -15.93 28.38 -3.46
CA TRP A 239 -15.85 29.66 -2.77
C TRP A 239 -16.93 29.75 -1.70
N HIS A 240 -16.54 30.16 -0.51
CA HIS A 240 -17.43 30.39 0.62
C HIS A 240 -17.41 31.86 1.02
N GLY A 241 -18.43 32.60 0.61
CA GLY A 241 -18.53 34.04 0.87
C GLY A 241 -18.59 34.42 2.34
N GLU A 242 -19.18 33.57 3.19
CA GLU A 242 -19.25 33.78 4.64
C GLU A 242 -17.89 33.78 5.33
N ARG A 243 -16.90 33.06 4.73
CA ARG A 243 -15.54 32.93 5.24
C ARG A 243 -14.51 33.71 4.45
N ALA A 244 -14.93 34.33 3.33
CA ALA A 244 -14.05 34.99 2.37
C ALA A 244 -12.87 34.09 1.96
N ALA A 245 -13.09 32.80 1.83
CA ALA A 245 -12.07 31.78 1.61
C ALA A 245 -12.52 30.73 0.58
N HIS A 246 -11.56 30.11 -0.08
CA HIS A 246 -11.76 28.91 -0.88
C HIS A 246 -11.63 27.67 -0.01
N PHE A 247 -12.57 26.74 -0.16
CA PHE A 247 -12.45 25.40 0.41
C PHE A 247 -12.02 24.43 -0.68
N ILE A 248 -10.90 23.75 -0.48
CA ILE A 248 -10.40 22.72 -1.36
C ILE A 248 -10.65 21.38 -0.68
N SER A 249 -11.42 20.52 -1.33
CA SER A 249 -11.80 19.22 -0.80
C SER A 249 -11.40 18.13 -1.77
N ASN A 250 -10.65 17.15 -1.29
CA ASN A 250 -10.41 15.91 -1.98
C ASN A 250 -11.26 14.82 -1.34
N SER A 251 -11.97 14.05 -2.13
CA SER A 251 -12.81 12.95 -1.66
C SER A 251 -12.50 11.66 -2.40
N MET A 252 -12.63 10.53 -1.70
CA MET A 252 -12.43 9.19 -2.25
C MET A 252 -13.28 8.19 -1.47
N SER A 253 -13.96 7.27 -2.17
CA SER A 253 -14.71 6.19 -1.55
C SER A 253 -14.01 4.87 -1.79
N GLN A 254 -13.57 4.19 -0.72
CA GLN A 254 -12.72 3.00 -0.83
C GLN A 254 -12.83 2.06 0.37
N GLY A 255 -12.40 0.82 0.17
CA GLY A 255 -12.31 -0.19 1.22
C GLY A 255 -11.30 -1.27 0.86
N ALA A 256 -10.81 -1.99 1.86
CA ALA A 256 -9.94 -3.14 1.67
C ALA A 256 -10.39 -4.31 2.55
N VAL A 257 -10.17 -5.54 2.08
CA VAL A 257 -10.55 -6.74 2.79
C VAL A 257 -9.58 -7.89 2.52
N LEU A 258 -9.36 -8.74 3.51
CA LEU A 258 -8.66 -10.00 3.35
C LEU A 258 -9.61 -11.01 2.69
N ILE A 259 -9.29 -11.48 1.48
CA ILE A 259 -10.10 -12.42 0.72
C ILE A 259 -9.75 -13.86 1.11
N ASP A 260 -8.47 -14.19 1.16
CA ASP A 260 -7.99 -15.54 1.46
C ASP A 260 -6.80 -15.50 2.42
N ASP A 261 -7.04 -15.96 3.63
CA ASP A 261 -6.05 -16.02 4.70
C ASP A 261 -4.90 -17.02 4.40
N ALA A 262 -5.17 -18.08 3.64
CA ALA A 262 -4.15 -19.06 3.27
C ALA A 262 -3.04 -18.48 2.36
N GLY A 263 -3.30 -17.40 1.67
CA GLY A 263 -2.37 -16.77 0.72
C GLY A 263 -1.57 -15.59 1.28
N ILE A 264 -1.57 -15.39 2.59
CA ILE A 264 -0.82 -14.33 3.26
C ILE A 264 -0.15 -14.85 4.53
N VAL A 265 1.07 -14.39 4.79
CA VAL A 265 1.84 -14.70 6.00
C VAL A 265 2.36 -13.40 6.61
N ARG A 266 2.11 -13.22 7.89
CA ARG A 266 2.68 -12.13 8.68
C ARG A 266 4.02 -12.57 9.26
N VAL A 267 5.08 -11.86 8.92
CA VAL A 267 6.44 -12.09 9.41
C VAL A 267 6.74 -11.08 10.50
N LYS A 268 6.96 -11.60 11.70
CA LYS A 268 7.25 -10.79 12.89
C LYS A 268 8.74 -10.56 13.03
N CYS A 269 9.18 -9.31 12.84
CA CYS A 269 10.57 -8.91 12.89
C CYS A 269 10.82 -7.92 14.01
N SER A 270 12.03 -7.91 14.55
CA SER A 270 12.51 -6.85 15.44
C SER A 270 13.09 -5.70 14.63
N ASP A 271 12.82 -4.46 15.04
CA ASP A 271 13.51 -3.25 14.58
C ASP A 271 14.68 -2.88 15.50
N ALA A 272 14.90 -3.63 16.60
CA ALA A 272 16.05 -3.46 17.47
C ALA A 272 17.35 -3.74 16.71
N LYS A 273 18.34 -2.86 16.93
CA LYS A 273 19.69 -3.01 16.37
C LYS A 273 20.53 -3.96 17.21
#